data_8ee9e5798cab26b1c7dcb52f06cd3443
#
_entry.id   8ee9e5798cab26b1c7dcb52f06cd3443
#
_cell.length_a   1.000
_cell.length_b   1.000
_cell.length_c   1.000
_cell.angle_alpha   90.00
_cell.angle_beta   90.00
_cell.angle_gamma   90.00
#
_symmetry.space_group_name_H-M   'P 1'
#
loop_
_entity.id
_entity.type
_entity.pdbx_description
1 polymer ?
#
loop_
_entity_poly.entity_id
_entity_poly.type
_entity_poly.pdbx_seq_one_letter_code
_entity_poly.pdbx_strand_id
1 'polypeptide(L)'
;MNKFVGLGLLIIAALVGFVFFTNRGSQIRIEGTMKKVRLQQLAENNTLAVFDFRFSNPADYPFVVADVTSTCTLKGGREIAGELVTDADVKPLFEYHALTLGAKFNESLIRKSRVAPKTLEDRMIAMTYPVSADTLAGRTGCVLHVKDVDGAVSDIRETPAP
;
A
#
# COMPACT_ATOMS: atom_id res chain seq x y z
N MET A 1 50.98 -3.55 -17.37
CA MET A 1 49.87 -3.04 -16.54
C MET A 1 50.43 -2.85 -15.13
N ASN A 2 50.46 -1.59 -14.63
CA ASN A 2 51.17 -1.28 -13.39
C ASN A 2 50.45 -1.97 -12.20
N LYS A 3 51.27 -2.63 -11.33
CA LYS A 3 50.76 -3.36 -10.13
C LYS A 3 49.81 -2.50 -9.26
N PHE A 4 50.04 -1.19 -9.23
CA PHE A 4 49.18 -0.22 -8.51
C PHE A 4 47.80 0.00 -9.12
N VAL A 5 47.67 -0.12 -10.46
CA VAL A 5 46.36 0.00 -11.15
C VAL A 5 45.49 -1.25 -10.84
N GLY A 6 46.11 -2.42 -10.81
CA GLY A 6 45.41 -3.65 -10.44
C GLY A 6 44.92 -3.66 -9.00
N LEU A 7 45.76 -3.15 -8.07
CA LEU A 7 45.38 -3.04 -6.66
C LEU A 7 44.25 -2.02 -6.45
N GLY A 8 44.30 -0.87 -7.15
CA GLY A 8 43.25 0.15 -7.10
C GLY A 8 41.88 -0.38 -7.60
N LEU A 9 41.87 -1.11 -8.72
CA LEU A 9 40.67 -1.75 -9.26
C LEU A 9 40.07 -2.78 -8.29
N LEU A 10 40.91 -3.55 -7.61
CA LEU A 10 40.48 -4.55 -6.64
C LEU A 10 39.83 -3.92 -5.40
N ILE A 11 40.38 -2.78 -4.92
CA ILE A 11 39.81 -2.02 -3.80
C ILE A 11 38.43 -1.46 -4.19
N ILE A 12 38.32 -0.86 -5.40
CA ILE A 12 37.03 -0.32 -5.89
C ILE A 12 36.00 -1.44 -6.03
N ALA A 13 36.36 -2.57 -6.60
CA ALA A 13 35.48 -3.72 -6.73
C ALA A 13 35.01 -4.26 -5.37
N ALA A 14 35.91 -4.31 -4.37
CA ALA A 14 35.58 -4.72 -3.01
C ALA A 14 34.63 -3.72 -2.32
N LEU A 15 34.82 -2.41 -2.49
CA LEU A 15 33.95 -1.38 -1.95
C LEU A 15 32.56 -1.42 -2.60
N VAL A 16 32.48 -1.54 -3.92
CA VAL A 16 31.22 -1.68 -4.66
C VAL A 16 30.49 -2.96 -4.22
N GLY A 17 31.21 -4.08 -4.12
CA GLY A 17 30.65 -5.35 -3.64
C GLY A 17 30.14 -5.26 -2.20
N PHE A 18 30.86 -4.58 -1.32
CA PHE A 18 30.46 -4.34 0.06
C PHE A 18 29.18 -3.48 0.16
N VAL A 19 29.12 -2.38 -0.61
CA VAL A 19 27.90 -1.52 -0.68
C VAL A 19 26.71 -2.30 -1.23
N PHE A 20 26.90 -3.09 -2.28
CA PHE A 20 25.85 -3.96 -2.83
C PHE A 20 25.39 -5.02 -1.82
N PHE A 21 26.31 -5.61 -1.08
CA PHE A 21 25.99 -6.65 -0.10
C PHE A 21 25.27 -6.07 1.13
N THR A 22 25.69 -4.90 1.62
CA THR A 22 25.03 -4.24 2.75
C THR A 22 23.65 -3.69 2.38
N ASN A 23 23.43 -3.25 1.14
CA ASN A 23 22.10 -2.76 0.69
C ASN A 23 21.11 -3.87 0.30
N ARG A 24 21.56 -5.11 0.13
CA ARG A 24 20.66 -6.24 -0.25
C ARG A 24 19.66 -6.65 0.82
N GLY A 25 19.77 -6.19 2.04
CA GLY A 25 18.94 -6.60 3.18
C GLY A 25 18.03 -5.53 3.77
N SER A 26 18.04 -4.29 3.27
CA SER A 26 17.36 -3.17 3.94
C SER A 26 15.96 -2.85 3.42
N GLN A 27 15.38 -3.70 2.59
CA GLN A 27 14.00 -3.47 2.13
C GLN A 27 13.01 -3.93 3.20
N ILE A 28 12.45 -2.98 3.95
CA ILE A 28 11.36 -3.25 4.87
C ILE A 28 10.13 -3.66 4.06
N ARG A 29 9.51 -4.77 4.46
CA ARG A 29 8.18 -5.14 4.01
C ARG A 29 7.25 -5.15 5.21
N ILE A 30 6.18 -4.39 5.12
CA ILE A 30 5.10 -4.48 6.08
C ILE A 30 4.27 -5.73 5.81
N GLU A 31 3.80 -6.36 6.88
CA GLU A 31 2.88 -7.50 6.79
C GLU A 31 1.49 -7.04 7.23
N GLY A 32 0.47 -7.36 6.45
CA GLY A 32 -0.87 -6.87 6.75
C GLY A 32 -1.98 -7.75 6.22
N THR A 33 -3.15 -7.57 6.82
CA THR A 33 -4.40 -8.22 6.41
C THR A 33 -5.50 -7.19 6.27
N MET A 34 -6.26 -7.30 5.19
CA MET A 34 -7.45 -6.50 4.98
C MET A 34 -8.57 -7.01 5.89
N LYS A 35 -9.18 -6.12 6.66
CA LYS A 35 -10.23 -6.47 7.64
C LYS A 35 -11.61 -6.28 7.07
N LYS A 36 -11.82 -5.19 6.32
CA LYS A 36 -13.11 -4.83 5.77
C LYS A 36 -12.95 -3.97 4.53
N VAL A 37 -13.83 -4.17 3.57
CA VAL A 37 -13.98 -3.28 2.42
C VAL A 37 -15.41 -2.74 2.43
N ARG A 38 -15.54 -1.42 2.43
CA ARG A 38 -16.82 -0.71 2.37
C ARG A 38 -16.93 -0.04 1.02
N LEU A 39 -18.05 -0.20 0.36
CA LEU A 39 -18.30 0.35 -0.98
C LEU A 39 -19.41 1.41 -0.92
N GLN A 40 -19.21 2.49 -1.67
CA GLN A 40 -20.18 3.55 -1.87
C GLN A 40 -20.20 3.97 -3.32
N GLN A 41 -21.38 3.87 -3.96
CA GLN A 41 -21.59 4.42 -5.29
C GLN A 41 -21.54 5.95 -5.23
N LEU A 42 -20.65 6.58 -6.00
CA LEU A 42 -20.56 8.03 -6.13
C LEU A 42 -21.27 8.54 -7.39
N ALA A 43 -21.14 7.80 -8.48
CA ALA A 43 -21.79 8.07 -9.78
C ALA A 43 -22.01 6.73 -10.51
N GLU A 44 -22.70 6.74 -11.64
CA GLU A 44 -23.07 5.52 -12.39
C GLU A 44 -21.90 4.55 -12.60
N ASN A 45 -20.74 5.08 -12.98
CA ASN A 45 -19.51 4.30 -13.18
C ASN A 45 -18.36 4.80 -12.29
N ASN A 46 -18.66 5.18 -11.05
CA ASN A 46 -17.62 5.59 -10.10
C ASN A 46 -18.01 5.14 -8.69
N THR A 47 -17.16 4.30 -8.11
CA THR A 47 -17.37 3.72 -6.78
C THR A 47 -16.20 4.03 -5.87
N LEU A 48 -16.52 4.55 -4.70
CA LEU A 48 -15.58 4.66 -3.58
C LEU A 48 -15.48 3.30 -2.88
N ALA A 49 -14.25 2.83 -2.71
CA ALA A 49 -13.94 1.70 -1.83
C ALA A 49 -13.08 2.18 -0.66
N VAL A 50 -13.51 1.89 0.54
CA VAL A 50 -12.75 2.14 1.76
C VAL A 50 -12.24 0.82 2.28
N PHE A 51 -10.92 0.68 2.32
CA PHE A 51 -10.21 -0.49 2.82
C PHE A 51 -9.77 -0.24 4.25
N ASP A 52 -10.31 -0.98 5.20
CA ASP A 52 -9.81 -1.03 6.58
C ASP A 52 -8.88 -2.24 6.70
N PHE A 53 -7.67 -2.01 7.15
CA PHE A 53 -6.64 -3.05 7.25
C PHE A 53 -5.79 -2.90 8.50
N ARG A 54 -5.24 -4.01 8.92
CA ARG A 54 -4.24 -4.08 9.98
C ARG A 54 -2.92 -4.50 9.40
N PHE A 55 -1.85 -3.84 9.79
CA PHE A 55 -0.51 -4.19 9.35
C PHE A 55 0.53 -3.96 10.45
N SER A 56 1.67 -4.60 10.29
CA SER A 56 2.80 -4.47 11.21
C SER A 56 4.06 -4.07 10.45
N ASN A 57 4.89 -3.28 11.12
CA ASN A 57 6.26 -3.06 10.72
C ASN A 57 7.18 -3.99 11.53
N PRO A 58 7.67 -5.11 10.98
CA PRO A 58 8.51 -6.04 11.72
C PRO A 58 9.96 -5.57 11.87
N ALA A 59 10.37 -4.50 11.18
CA ALA A 59 11.72 -3.98 11.19
C ALA A 59 12.07 -3.20 12.47
N ASP A 60 13.36 -2.95 12.68
CA ASP A 60 13.89 -2.15 13.80
C ASP A 60 13.95 -0.65 13.50
N TYR A 61 13.49 -0.23 12.32
CA TYR A 61 13.48 1.15 11.86
C TYR A 61 12.11 1.51 11.25
N PRO A 62 11.74 2.80 11.23
CA PRO A 62 10.43 3.21 10.77
C PRO A 62 10.25 2.98 9.27
N PHE A 63 9.07 2.47 8.88
CA PHE A 63 8.61 2.44 7.51
C PHE A 63 7.98 3.80 7.15
N VAL A 64 8.33 4.36 6.00
CA VAL A 64 7.81 5.65 5.55
C VAL A 64 7.11 5.48 4.20
N VAL A 65 5.81 5.76 4.17
CA VAL A 65 4.99 5.60 2.98
C VAL A 65 5.39 6.60 1.90
N ALA A 66 5.92 6.11 0.78
CA ALA A 66 6.18 6.91 -0.41
C ALA A 66 4.94 7.02 -1.29
N ASP A 67 4.24 5.90 -1.49
CA ASP A 67 3.05 5.84 -2.34
C ASP A 67 2.15 4.68 -1.95
N VAL A 68 0.85 4.79 -2.29
CA VAL A 68 -0.11 3.71 -2.13
C VAL A 68 -0.95 3.62 -3.39
N THR A 69 -1.02 2.42 -3.95
CA THR A 69 -1.87 2.10 -5.09
C THR A 69 -2.71 0.87 -4.77
N SER A 70 -3.76 0.65 -5.54
CA SER A 70 -4.59 -0.54 -5.38
C SER A 70 -4.97 -1.13 -6.73
N THR A 71 -5.11 -2.45 -6.76
CA THR A 71 -5.64 -3.17 -7.91
C THR A 71 -6.71 -4.13 -7.41
N CYS A 72 -7.88 -4.10 -8.03
CA CYS A 72 -8.94 -5.07 -7.78
C CYS A 72 -9.16 -5.94 -9.02
N THR A 73 -9.30 -7.24 -8.79
CA THR A 73 -9.63 -8.22 -9.83
C THR A 73 -11.14 -8.45 -9.83
N LEU A 74 -11.79 -8.10 -10.94
CA LEU A 74 -13.22 -8.31 -11.13
C LEU A 74 -13.52 -9.75 -11.51
N LYS A 75 -14.81 -10.11 -11.41
CA LYS A 75 -15.31 -11.39 -11.94
C LYS A 75 -14.97 -11.51 -13.42
N GLY A 76 -14.32 -12.60 -13.80
CA GLY A 76 -13.80 -12.79 -15.15
C GLY A 76 -12.32 -12.42 -15.33
N GLY A 77 -11.62 -12.03 -14.27
CA GLY A 77 -10.15 -11.83 -14.26
C GLY A 77 -9.69 -10.45 -14.73
N ARG A 78 -10.59 -9.53 -15.05
CA ARG A 78 -10.21 -8.15 -15.44
C ARG A 78 -9.70 -7.39 -14.21
N GLU A 79 -8.53 -6.82 -14.31
CA GLU A 79 -7.95 -5.96 -13.29
C GLU A 79 -8.32 -4.49 -13.51
N ILE A 80 -8.60 -3.78 -12.44
CA ILE A 80 -8.84 -2.35 -12.41
C ILE A 80 -7.99 -1.70 -11.33
N ALA A 81 -7.36 -0.58 -11.66
CA ALA A 81 -6.63 0.24 -10.71
C ALA A 81 -7.56 1.22 -10.00
N GLY A 82 -7.30 1.45 -8.71
CA GLY A 82 -7.97 2.48 -7.93
C GLY A 82 -7.17 3.77 -7.91
N GLU A 83 -7.86 4.90 -7.86
CA GLU A 83 -7.28 6.22 -7.64
C GLU A 83 -7.40 6.60 -6.16
N LEU A 84 -6.29 7.04 -5.56
CA LEU A 84 -6.25 7.41 -4.15
C LEU A 84 -7.05 8.69 -3.90
N VAL A 85 -8.00 8.62 -2.97
CA VAL A 85 -8.72 9.80 -2.47
C VAL A 85 -7.82 10.57 -1.51
N THR A 86 -7.75 11.88 -1.67
CA THR A 86 -6.93 12.73 -0.80
C THR A 86 -7.49 12.74 0.64
N ASP A 87 -6.62 12.84 1.65
CA ASP A 87 -7.07 12.84 3.06
C ASP A 87 -8.04 14.00 3.36
N ALA A 88 -7.90 15.12 2.66
CA ALA A 88 -8.81 16.27 2.77
C ALA A 88 -10.25 15.92 2.34
N ASP A 89 -10.41 15.03 1.35
CA ASP A 89 -11.72 14.64 0.82
C ASP A 89 -12.33 13.47 1.59
N VAL A 90 -11.51 12.67 2.29
CA VAL A 90 -12.00 11.49 3.01
C VAL A 90 -13.03 11.86 4.07
N LYS A 91 -12.76 12.88 4.90
CA LYS A 91 -13.66 13.27 5.98
C LYS A 91 -15.03 13.75 5.46
N PRO A 92 -15.13 14.69 4.49
CA PRO A 92 -16.40 15.07 3.87
C PRO A 92 -17.17 13.88 3.26
N LEU A 93 -16.47 12.94 2.61
CA LEU A 93 -17.10 11.74 2.03
C LEU A 93 -17.75 10.86 3.11
N PHE A 94 -17.09 10.67 4.26
CA PHE A 94 -17.67 9.93 5.38
C PHE A 94 -18.85 10.64 6.02
N GLU A 95 -18.82 11.97 6.12
CA GLU A 95 -19.92 12.76 6.66
C GLU A 95 -21.14 12.70 5.73
N TYR A 96 -20.93 12.84 4.42
CA TYR A 96 -21.99 12.79 3.43
C TYR A 96 -22.62 11.40 3.28
N HIS A 97 -21.81 10.35 3.33
CA HIS A 97 -22.22 8.96 3.14
C HIS A 97 -22.27 8.16 4.46
N ALA A 98 -22.53 8.81 5.60
CA ALA A 98 -22.47 8.19 6.91
C ALA A 98 -23.36 6.94 7.07
N LEU A 99 -24.51 6.90 6.38
CA LEU A 99 -25.45 5.77 6.45
C LEU A 99 -24.88 4.50 5.79
N THR A 100 -24.08 4.62 4.75
CA THR A 100 -23.53 3.48 4.00
C THR A 100 -22.09 3.16 4.38
N LEU A 101 -21.25 4.17 4.55
CA LEU A 101 -19.87 3.99 4.97
C LEU A 101 -19.73 3.75 6.47
N GLY A 102 -20.68 4.23 7.29
CA GLY A 102 -20.56 4.22 8.74
C GLY A 102 -19.50 5.21 9.24
N ALA A 103 -19.04 5.04 10.48
CA ALA A 103 -18.05 5.92 11.07
C ALA A 103 -16.63 5.68 10.47
N LYS A 104 -15.83 6.75 10.46
CA LYS A 104 -14.38 6.67 10.19
C LYS A 104 -13.69 6.25 11.48
N PHE A 105 -13.36 4.97 11.62
CA PHE A 105 -12.74 4.42 12.82
C PHE A 105 -11.23 4.56 12.84
N ASN A 106 -10.60 4.44 11.66
CA ASN A 106 -9.15 4.39 11.52
C ASN A 106 -8.62 5.66 10.86
N GLU A 107 -7.38 6.01 11.16
CA GLU A 107 -6.68 7.06 10.45
C GLU A 107 -6.33 6.62 9.03
N SER A 108 -6.33 7.59 8.10
CA SER A 108 -5.92 7.34 6.72
C SER A 108 -4.42 7.06 6.64
N LEU A 109 -4.02 6.03 5.89
CA LEU A 109 -2.63 5.86 5.50
C LEU A 109 -2.38 6.72 4.27
N ILE A 110 -1.57 7.76 4.43
CA ILE A 110 -1.26 8.73 3.38
C ILE A 110 0.24 8.75 3.08
N ARG A 111 0.63 9.40 1.99
CA ARG A 111 2.04 9.68 1.68
C ARG A 111 2.72 10.37 2.87
N LYS A 112 3.95 9.98 3.17
CA LYS A 112 4.76 10.42 4.31
C LYS A 112 4.26 9.93 5.67
N SER A 113 3.20 9.13 5.75
CA SER A 113 2.87 8.42 7.00
C SER A 113 4.07 7.61 7.47
N ARG A 114 4.36 7.72 8.76
CA ARG A 114 5.47 7.03 9.39
C ARG A 114 4.93 5.95 10.31
N VAL A 115 5.35 4.73 10.08
CA VAL A 115 5.00 3.55 10.89
C VAL A 115 6.18 3.21 11.76
N ALA A 116 6.00 3.27 13.06
CA ALA A 116 7.08 3.03 14.01
C ALA A 116 7.61 1.58 13.92
N PRO A 117 8.87 1.34 14.33
CA PRO A 117 9.42 0.00 14.41
C PRO A 117 8.61 -0.91 15.33
N LYS A 118 8.47 -2.19 14.97
CA LYS A 118 7.82 -3.23 15.80
C LYS A 118 6.39 -2.87 16.26
N THR A 119 5.69 -2.02 15.50
CA THR A 119 4.30 -1.67 15.80
C THR A 119 3.31 -2.42 14.93
N LEU A 120 2.11 -2.61 15.50
CA LEU A 120 0.94 -3.11 14.82
C LEU A 120 -0.10 -1.98 14.81
N GLU A 121 -0.60 -1.61 13.64
CA GLU A 121 -1.51 -0.48 13.47
C GLU A 121 -2.73 -0.86 12.64
N ASP A 122 -3.88 -0.26 12.99
CA ASP A 122 -5.09 -0.27 12.17
C ASP A 122 -5.16 1.04 11.39
N ARG A 123 -5.27 0.94 10.07
CA ARG A 123 -5.35 2.07 9.16
C ARG A 123 -6.45 1.86 8.13
N MET A 124 -6.79 2.91 7.42
CA MET A 124 -7.69 2.85 6.29
C MET A 124 -7.12 3.57 5.07
N ILE A 125 -7.63 3.22 3.91
CA ILE A 125 -7.39 3.91 2.65
C ILE A 125 -8.72 4.00 1.89
N ALA A 126 -8.95 5.15 1.27
CA ALA A 126 -10.08 5.37 0.38
C ALA A 126 -9.59 5.48 -1.07
N MET A 127 -10.19 4.71 -1.97
CA MET A 127 -9.87 4.64 -3.39
C MET A 127 -11.13 4.77 -4.22
N THR A 128 -11.08 5.43 -5.37
CA THR A 128 -12.15 5.43 -6.35
C THR A 128 -11.84 4.50 -7.51
N TYR A 129 -12.87 3.85 -8.03
CA TYR A 129 -12.77 2.91 -9.16
C TYR A 129 -13.77 3.27 -10.24
N PRO A 130 -13.38 3.24 -11.54
CA PRO A 130 -14.25 3.62 -12.65
C PRO A 130 -15.22 2.49 -13.06
N VAL A 131 -15.96 1.98 -12.09
CA VAL A 131 -16.99 0.93 -12.26
C VAL A 131 -18.13 1.15 -11.28
N SER A 132 -19.28 0.51 -11.51
CA SER A 132 -20.41 0.52 -10.58
C SER A 132 -20.11 -0.25 -9.29
N ALA A 133 -20.82 0.08 -8.21
CA ALA A 133 -20.66 -0.60 -6.92
C ALA A 133 -20.99 -2.09 -7.02
N ASP A 134 -21.98 -2.49 -7.79
CA ASP A 134 -22.34 -3.90 -8.00
C ASP A 134 -21.22 -4.67 -8.72
N THR A 135 -20.60 -4.03 -9.73
CA THR A 135 -19.45 -4.61 -10.43
C THR A 135 -18.26 -4.81 -9.47
N LEU A 136 -17.99 -3.79 -8.65
CA LEU A 136 -16.89 -3.88 -7.67
C LEU A 136 -17.23 -4.82 -6.50
N ALA A 137 -18.50 -4.94 -6.12
CA ALA A 137 -18.94 -5.91 -5.11
C ALA A 137 -18.73 -7.35 -5.57
N GLY A 138 -18.86 -7.62 -6.87
CA GLY A 138 -18.60 -8.94 -7.48
C GLY A 138 -17.12 -9.23 -7.74
N ARG A 139 -16.17 -8.45 -7.21
CA ARG A 139 -14.73 -8.69 -7.36
C ARG A 139 -14.30 -10.01 -6.73
N THR A 140 -13.23 -10.58 -7.23
CA THR A 140 -12.58 -11.78 -6.65
C THR A 140 -11.57 -11.44 -5.58
N GLY A 141 -11.11 -10.19 -5.50
CA GLY A 141 -10.22 -9.68 -4.47
C GLY A 141 -9.56 -8.37 -4.86
N CYS A 142 -9.03 -7.67 -3.87
CA CYS A 142 -8.23 -6.46 -4.04
C CYS A 142 -6.87 -6.62 -3.38
N VAL A 143 -5.89 -5.91 -3.91
CA VAL A 143 -4.54 -5.81 -3.36
C VAL A 143 -4.20 -4.32 -3.19
N LEU A 144 -3.73 -3.96 -2.01
CA LEU A 144 -3.11 -2.66 -1.75
C LEU A 144 -1.60 -2.81 -1.85
N HIS A 145 -0.97 -1.99 -2.67
CA HIS A 145 0.48 -1.92 -2.82
C HIS A 145 0.98 -0.70 -2.07
N VAL A 146 1.66 -0.91 -0.96
CA VAL A 146 2.23 0.17 -0.15
C VAL A 146 3.73 0.22 -0.42
N LYS A 147 4.19 1.34 -0.97
CA LYS A 147 5.59 1.56 -1.33
C LYS A 147 6.29 2.37 -0.25
N ASP A 148 7.45 1.90 0.18
CA ASP A 148 8.36 2.63 1.06
C ASP A 148 9.20 3.66 0.29
N VAL A 149 9.73 4.66 0.99
CA VAL A 149 10.68 5.63 0.43
C VAL A 149 11.95 4.97 -0.09
N ASP A 150 12.36 3.84 0.46
CA ASP A 150 13.50 3.03 0.01
C ASP A 150 13.16 2.15 -1.21
N GLY A 151 11.92 2.25 -1.71
CA GLY A 151 11.46 1.59 -2.93
C GLY A 151 10.88 0.19 -2.73
N ALA A 152 10.89 -0.37 -1.53
CA ALA A 152 10.23 -1.64 -1.23
C ALA A 152 8.72 -1.51 -1.40
N VAL A 153 8.09 -2.54 -1.96
CA VAL A 153 6.64 -2.63 -2.10
C VAL A 153 6.13 -3.78 -1.25
N SER A 154 5.12 -3.50 -0.46
CA SER A 154 4.41 -4.48 0.36
C SER A 154 2.97 -4.62 -0.11
N ASP A 155 2.50 -5.84 -0.23
CA ASP A 155 1.15 -6.17 -0.67
C ASP A 155 0.27 -6.53 0.53
N ILE A 156 -0.84 -5.82 0.68
CA ILE A 156 -1.91 -6.17 1.62
C ILE A 156 -3.08 -6.69 0.80
N ARG A 157 -3.39 -7.98 0.95
CA ARG A 157 -4.39 -8.67 0.13
C ARG A 157 -5.71 -8.80 0.87
N GLU A 158 -6.80 -8.69 0.12
CA GLU A 158 -8.12 -9.06 0.60
C GLU A 158 -8.16 -10.58 0.77
N THR A 159 -8.52 -11.03 1.98
CA THR A 159 -8.76 -12.46 2.20
C THR A 159 -10.09 -12.80 1.54
N PRO A 160 -10.14 -13.80 0.65
CA PRO A 160 -11.41 -14.25 0.07
C PRO A 160 -12.40 -14.56 1.19
N ALA A 161 -13.65 -14.11 1.03
CA ALA A 161 -14.72 -14.53 1.91
C ALA A 161 -14.86 -16.07 1.80
N PRO A 162 -15.05 -16.78 2.92
CA PRO A 162 -15.24 -18.25 2.92
C PRO A 162 -16.50 -18.67 2.16
#